data_62092c6ce2c2f8e7254f974a086bfbc7
#
_entry.id   62092c6ce2c2f8e7254f974a086bfbc7
#
_cell.length_a   1.000
_cell.length_b   1.000
_cell.length_c   1.000
_cell.angle_alpha   90.00
_cell.angle_beta   90.00
_cell.angle_gamma   90.00
#
_symmetry.space_group_name_H-M   'P 1'
#
loop_
_entity.id
_entity.type
_entity.pdbx_description
1 polymer ?
#
loop_
_entity_poly.entity_id
_entity_poly.type
_entity_poly.pdbx_seq_one_letter_code
_entity_poly.pdbx_strand_id
1 'polypeptide(L)'
;MTRSTRQGEGTKGTRQARSDRSREQILLAALDLALEHGYQGTTMAAVSASSGLPIGSVYWHFKSKEQLFVALLEHCYKAWMELHSGPEGLRRKLSRGIAGLSGADPEHYTKEEALLKAAAVWALSRQLGGLGEDNEVRAAYLRMRVEMFKVDVERITESVPADVVERFPDLPTKLTVLSLALTDGFYVHANSDVHLELDFAEYADMAARALEGLVDDYARRAAG
;
A
#
# COMPACT_ATOMS: atom_id res chain seq x y z
N MET A 1 -56.89 14.19 7.62
CA MET A 1 -56.33 13.81 6.27
C MET A 1 -54.89 14.23 6.22
N THR A 2 -54.01 13.32 6.63
CA THR A 2 -52.56 13.52 6.61
C THR A 2 -51.94 12.45 5.74
N ARG A 3 -51.54 12.81 4.54
CA ARG A 3 -50.93 11.91 3.54
C ARG A 3 -49.43 12.23 3.39
N SER A 4 -48.65 11.36 3.98
CA SER A 4 -47.46 10.71 3.48
C SER A 4 -46.38 11.54 2.76
N THR A 5 -45.33 11.86 3.52
CA THR A 5 -43.99 12.31 3.05
C THR A 5 -42.96 11.17 3.21
N ARG A 6 -43.19 9.95 2.69
CA ARG A 6 -42.26 8.79 2.85
C ARG A 6 -41.71 8.22 1.54
N GLN A 7 -41.85 8.87 0.39
CA GLN A 7 -41.37 8.32 -0.89
C GLN A 7 -40.06 8.88 -1.41
N GLY A 8 -39.41 9.83 -0.72
CA GLY A 8 -38.16 10.47 -1.20
C GLY A 8 -36.84 9.85 -0.73
N GLU A 9 -36.85 9.10 0.35
CA GLU A 9 -35.59 8.59 0.95
C GLU A 9 -35.10 7.26 0.33
N GLY A 10 -35.98 6.39 -0.11
CA GLY A 10 -35.63 5.09 -0.70
C GLY A 10 -34.92 5.19 -2.07
N THR A 11 -35.28 6.21 -2.88
CA THR A 11 -34.68 6.40 -4.20
C THR A 11 -33.31 7.05 -4.18
N LYS A 12 -33.01 7.89 -3.18
CA LYS A 12 -31.68 8.50 -3.00
C LYS A 12 -30.66 7.45 -2.54
N GLY A 13 -30.99 6.57 -1.60
CA GLY A 13 -30.13 5.51 -1.10
C GLY A 13 -29.73 4.50 -2.19
N THR A 14 -30.69 4.09 -3.04
CA THR A 14 -30.41 3.15 -4.15
C THR A 14 -29.55 3.78 -5.25
N ARG A 15 -29.70 5.07 -5.52
CA ARG A 15 -28.88 5.80 -6.50
C ARG A 15 -27.43 5.97 -6.00
N GLN A 16 -27.27 6.32 -4.73
CA GLN A 16 -25.94 6.44 -4.11
C GLN A 16 -25.22 5.09 -4.09
N ALA A 17 -25.87 4.03 -3.63
CA ALA A 17 -25.28 2.69 -3.60
C ALA A 17 -24.86 2.19 -5.00
N ARG A 18 -25.60 2.55 -6.06
CA ARG A 18 -25.23 2.24 -7.44
C ARG A 18 -24.00 3.05 -7.89
N SER A 19 -23.94 4.31 -7.54
CA SER A 19 -22.80 5.19 -7.81
C SER A 19 -21.52 4.66 -7.12
N ASP A 20 -21.62 4.30 -5.85
CA ASP A 20 -20.49 3.79 -5.06
C ASP A 20 -19.97 2.46 -5.64
N ARG A 21 -20.87 1.56 -6.02
CA ARG A 21 -20.51 0.30 -6.70
C ARG A 21 -19.80 0.53 -8.04
N SER A 22 -20.29 1.47 -8.85
CA SER A 22 -19.64 1.81 -10.13
C SER A 22 -18.26 2.42 -9.91
N ARG A 23 -18.09 3.26 -8.91
CA ARG A 23 -16.80 3.84 -8.53
C ARG A 23 -15.81 2.76 -8.12
N GLU A 24 -16.25 1.80 -7.31
CA GLU A 24 -15.44 0.65 -6.87
C GLU A 24 -15.03 -0.23 -8.04
N GLN A 25 -15.94 -0.57 -8.96
CA GLN A 25 -15.62 -1.32 -10.18
C GLN A 25 -14.54 -0.64 -11.02
N ILE A 26 -14.59 0.69 -11.14
CA ILE A 26 -13.57 1.46 -11.87
C ILE A 26 -12.22 1.36 -11.15
N LEU A 27 -12.19 1.49 -9.82
CA LEU A 27 -10.95 1.41 -9.04
C LEU A 27 -10.31 0.02 -9.12
N LEU A 28 -11.10 -1.06 -9.02
CA LEU A 28 -10.59 -2.42 -9.15
C LEU A 28 -10.04 -2.70 -10.56
N ALA A 29 -10.73 -2.25 -11.60
CA ALA A 29 -10.23 -2.36 -12.97
C ALA A 29 -8.95 -1.57 -13.19
N ALA A 30 -8.84 -0.37 -12.59
CA ALA A 30 -7.64 0.45 -12.64
C ALA A 30 -6.48 -0.19 -11.86
N LEU A 31 -6.76 -0.85 -10.73
CA LEU A 31 -5.78 -1.59 -9.94
C LEU A 31 -5.13 -2.71 -10.77
N ASP A 32 -5.93 -3.56 -11.39
CA ASP A 32 -5.44 -4.67 -12.22
C ASP A 32 -4.58 -4.15 -13.39
N LEU A 33 -5.07 -3.15 -14.12
CA LEU A 33 -4.33 -2.54 -15.23
C LEU A 33 -3.05 -1.85 -14.78
N ALA A 34 -3.05 -1.20 -13.62
CA ALA A 34 -1.87 -0.53 -13.09
C ALA A 34 -0.78 -1.52 -12.66
N LEU A 35 -1.15 -2.67 -12.11
CA LEU A 35 -0.21 -3.74 -11.78
C LEU A 35 0.40 -4.36 -13.04
N GLU A 36 -0.40 -4.55 -14.10
CA GLU A 36 0.06 -5.19 -15.34
C GLU A 36 0.85 -4.23 -16.24
N HIS A 37 0.39 -2.98 -16.39
CA HIS A 37 0.91 -2.05 -17.41
C HIS A 37 1.55 -0.78 -16.83
N GLY A 38 1.59 -0.66 -15.51
CA GLY A 38 2.10 0.51 -14.79
C GLY A 38 1.22 1.75 -14.97
N TYR A 39 1.69 2.86 -14.38
CA TYR A 39 0.99 4.14 -14.50
C TYR A 39 0.84 4.58 -15.96
N GLN A 40 1.91 4.53 -16.75
CA GLN A 40 1.89 5.03 -18.13
C GLN A 40 0.98 4.21 -19.05
N GLY A 41 1.00 2.88 -18.90
CA GLY A 41 0.20 1.97 -19.73
C GLY A 41 -1.29 1.95 -19.39
N THR A 42 -1.70 2.42 -18.22
CA THR A 42 -3.11 2.50 -17.83
C THR A 42 -3.76 3.74 -18.43
N THR A 43 -4.80 3.55 -19.24
CA THR A 43 -5.57 4.65 -19.86
C THR A 43 -7.03 4.63 -19.41
N MET A 44 -7.72 5.78 -19.46
CA MET A 44 -9.16 5.86 -19.13
C MET A 44 -10.02 4.96 -20.03
N ALA A 45 -9.62 4.80 -21.29
CA ALA A 45 -10.30 3.89 -22.22
C ALA A 45 -10.10 2.41 -21.85
N ALA A 46 -8.88 2.00 -21.46
CA ALA A 46 -8.61 0.66 -20.97
C ALA A 46 -9.40 0.35 -19.69
N VAL A 47 -9.46 1.30 -18.77
CA VAL A 47 -10.26 1.17 -17.53
C VAL A 47 -11.74 1.04 -17.84
N SER A 48 -12.28 1.80 -18.81
CA SER A 48 -13.66 1.65 -19.27
C SER A 48 -13.93 0.24 -19.83
N ALA A 49 -13.02 -0.26 -20.66
CA ALA A 49 -13.15 -1.60 -21.24
C ALA A 49 -13.07 -2.70 -20.16
N SER A 50 -12.12 -2.60 -19.25
CA SER A 50 -11.89 -3.58 -18.18
C SER A 50 -13.01 -3.58 -17.13
N SER A 51 -13.51 -2.40 -16.74
CA SER A 51 -14.62 -2.28 -15.77
C SER A 51 -16.00 -2.66 -16.35
N GLY A 52 -16.13 -2.78 -17.67
CA GLY A 52 -17.40 -2.98 -18.33
C GLY A 52 -18.36 -1.77 -18.28
N LEU A 53 -17.87 -0.61 -17.85
CA LEU A 53 -18.65 0.61 -17.73
C LEU A 53 -18.38 1.56 -18.92
N PRO A 54 -19.42 2.25 -19.45
CA PRO A 54 -19.23 3.23 -20.52
C PRO A 54 -18.19 4.29 -20.11
N ILE A 55 -17.38 4.73 -21.07
CA ILE A 55 -16.34 5.75 -20.86
C ILE A 55 -16.89 7.05 -20.21
N GLY A 56 -18.13 7.42 -20.56
CA GLY A 56 -18.82 8.56 -19.92
C GLY A 56 -19.04 8.36 -18.42
N SER A 57 -19.27 7.11 -17.96
CA SER A 57 -19.39 6.79 -16.53
C SER A 57 -18.05 6.92 -15.83
N VAL A 58 -16.97 6.50 -16.47
CA VAL A 58 -15.61 6.65 -15.93
C VAL A 58 -15.28 8.13 -15.75
N TYR A 59 -15.50 8.98 -16.77
CA TYR A 59 -15.29 10.43 -16.69
C TYR A 59 -16.26 11.16 -15.76
N TRP A 60 -17.42 10.56 -15.47
CA TRP A 60 -18.32 11.11 -14.47
C TRP A 60 -17.74 10.99 -13.05
N HIS A 61 -17.09 9.85 -12.75
CA HIS A 61 -16.44 9.60 -11.46
C HIS A 61 -15.06 10.25 -11.32
N PHE A 62 -14.27 10.23 -12.39
CA PHE A 62 -12.87 10.69 -12.39
C PHE A 62 -12.60 11.54 -13.63
N LYS A 63 -12.34 12.84 -13.43
CA LYS A 63 -12.19 13.79 -14.54
C LYS A 63 -10.90 13.63 -15.31
N SER A 64 -9.89 12.99 -14.71
CA SER A 64 -8.60 12.72 -15.33
C SER A 64 -8.00 11.41 -14.82
N LYS A 65 -6.95 10.93 -15.48
CA LYS A 65 -6.16 9.78 -15.06
C LYS A 65 -5.50 10.03 -13.70
N GLU A 66 -5.01 11.25 -13.47
CA GLU A 66 -4.41 11.66 -12.21
C GLU A 66 -5.41 11.52 -11.05
N GLN A 67 -6.63 12.04 -11.21
CA GLN A 67 -7.69 11.91 -10.20
C GLN A 67 -8.05 10.44 -9.93
N LEU A 68 -8.12 9.61 -10.97
CA LEU A 68 -8.33 8.18 -10.84
C LEU A 68 -7.22 7.54 -10.01
N PHE A 69 -5.96 7.84 -10.31
CA PHE A 69 -4.82 7.24 -9.61
C PHE A 69 -4.66 7.77 -8.17
N VAL A 70 -4.95 9.04 -7.90
CA VAL A 70 -5.02 9.55 -6.52
C VAL A 70 -6.06 8.78 -5.72
N ALA A 71 -7.27 8.61 -6.26
CA ALA A 71 -8.33 7.85 -5.59
C ALA A 71 -8.00 6.34 -5.47
N LEU A 72 -7.26 5.78 -6.43
CA LEU A 72 -6.77 4.40 -6.38
C LEU A 72 -5.75 4.22 -5.24
N LEU A 73 -4.81 5.14 -5.10
CA LEU A 73 -3.85 5.12 -4.00
C LEU A 73 -4.54 5.26 -2.64
N GLU A 74 -5.55 6.15 -2.53
CA GLU A 74 -6.36 6.28 -1.31
C GLU A 74 -7.11 4.98 -0.97
N HIS A 75 -7.64 4.30 -1.98
CA HIS A 75 -8.30 2.99 -1.82
C HIS A 75 -7.29 1.94 -1.30
N CYS A 76 -6.13 1.84 -1.92
CA CYS A 76 -5.07 0.91 -1.51
C CYS A 76 -4.55 1.23 -0.10
N TYR A 77 -4.36 2.50 0.22
CA TYR A 77 -3.95 2.92 1.55
C TYR A 77 -4.97 2.55 2.63
N LYS A 78 -6.26 2.73 2.34
CA LYS A 78 -7.32 2.33 3.26
C LYS A 78 -7.32 0.81 3.50
N ALA A 79 -7.22 0.01 2.44
CA ALA A 79 -7.11 -1.44 2.55
C ALA A 79 -5.86 -1.84 3.36
N TRP A 80 -4.72 -1.18 3.12
CA TRP A 80 -3.50 -1.37 3.89
C TRP A 80 -3.71 -1.05 5.38
N MET A 81 -4.35 0.06 5.72
CA MET A 81 -4.66 0.42 7.10
C MET A 81 -5.55 -0.61 7.80
N GLU A 82 -6.57 -1.12 7.11
CA GLU A 82 -7.49 -2.15 7.64
C GLU A 82 -6.74 -3.47 7.91
N LEU A 83 -5.89 -3.89 6.98
CA LEU A 83 -5.09 -5.11 7.11
C LEU A 83 -4.06 -5.02 8.24
N HIS A 84 -3.58 -3.79 8.52
CA HIS A 84 -2.54 -3.51 9.49
C HIS A 84 -3.07 -2.94 10.81
N SER A 85 -4.34 -3.10 11.13
CA SER A 85 -5.00 -2.49 12.29
C SER A 85 -4.66 -3.12 13.67
N GLY A 86 -3.68 -4.01 13.76
CA GLY A 86 -3.27 -4.66 15.01
C GLY A 86 -1.78 -4.52 15.32
N PRO A 87 -1.36 -4.85 16.57
CA PRO A 87 0.06 -4.92 16.92
C PRO A 87 0.77 -5.95 16.04
N GLU A 88 1.87 -5.55 15.44
CA GLU A 88 2.62 -6.38 14.52
C GLU A 88 4.12 -6.31 14.85
N GLY A 89 4.68 -7.43 15.27
CA GLY A 89 6.11 -7.57 15.48
C GLY A 89 6.92 -7.53 14.18
N LEU A 90 8.21 -7.20 14.29
CA LEU A 90 9.15 -7.11 13.17
C LEU A 90 9.13 -8.34 12.27
N ARG A 91 9.10 -9.55 12.84
CA ARG A 91 9.10 -10.82 12.10
C ARG A 91 7.90 -10.92 11.18
N ARG A 92 6.69 -10.66 11.68
CA ARG A 92 5.46 -10.74 10.88
C ARG A 92 5.43 -9.68 9.79
N LYS A 93 5.87 -8.45 10.10
CA LYS A 93 5.98 -7.35 9.13
C LYS A 93 6.91 -7.71 7.97
N LEU A 94 8.11 -8.24 8.27
CA LEU A 94 9.08 -8.62 7.25
C LEU A 94 8.64 -9.85 6.47
N SER A 95 8.07 -10.86 7.15
CA SER A 95 7.52 -12.04 6.50
C SER A 95 6.47 -11.64 5.47
N ARG A 96 5.49 -10.81 5.85
CA ARG A 96 4.48 -10.32 4.91
C ARG A 96 5.08 -9.48 3.80
N GLY A 97 5.94 -8.50 4.13
CA GLY A 97 6.49 -7.54 3.18
C GLY A 97 7.49 -8.14 2.18
N ILE A 98 8.18 -9.22 2.53
CA ILE A 98 9.19 -9.87 1.70
C ILE A 98 8.66 -11.19 1.13
N ALA A 99 8.19 -12.11 1.98
CA ALA A 99 7.72 -13.42 1.52
C ALA A 99 6.48 -13.30 0.61
N GLY A 100 5.62 -12.31 0.84
CA GLY A 100 4.48 -12.01 -0.02
C GLY A 100 4.85 -11.71 -1.48
N LEU A 101 6.07 -11.25 -1.74
CA LEU A 101 6.57 -10.97 -3.09
C LEU A 101 6.71 -12.24 -3.96
N SER A 102 6.81 -13.41 -3.35
CA SER A 102 6.87 -14.69 -4.08
C SER A 102 5.53 -15.10 -4.68
N GLY A 103 4.43 -14.42 -4.36
CA GLY A 103 3.08 -14.84 -4.72
C GLY A 103 2.63 -16.12 -3.98
N ALA A 104 3.47 -16.65 -3.09
CA ALA A 104 3.20 -17.90 -2.36
C ALA A 104 2.15 -17.73 -1.25
N ASP A 105 1.87 -16.51 -0.84
CA ASP A 105 0.92 -16.20 0.22
C ASP A 105 -0.04 -15.07 -0.16
N PRO A 106 -1.06 -15.35 -1.02
CA PRO A 106 -2.02 -14.35 -1.44
C PRO A 106 -2.95 -13.88 -0.31
N GLU A 107 -3.00 -14.58 0.81
CA GLU A 107 -3.81 -14.17 1.98
C GLU A 107 -3.13 -13.03 2.75
N HIS A 108 -1.81 -12.90 2.62
CA HIS A 108 -1.03 -11.93 3.39
C HIS A 108 -0.38 -10.83 2.55
N TYR A 109 -0.46 -10.90 1.21
CA TYR A 109 0.05 -9.86 0.32
C TYR A 109 -0.99 -9.55 -0.77
N THR A 110 -1.68 -8.43 -0.61
CA THR A 110 -2.79 -8.05 -1.47
C THR A 110 -2.34 -7.27 -2.71
N LYS A 111 -3.23 -7.18 -3.71
CA LYS A 111 -3.01 -6.33 -4.90
C LYS A 111 -2.81 -4.86 -4.52
N GLU A 112 -3.50 -4.40 -3.48
CA GLU A 112 -3.40 -3.04 -2.96
C GLU A 112 -1.99 -2.77 -2.40
N GLU A 113 -1.41 -3.72 -1.64
CA GLU A 113 -0.03 -3.61 -1.17
C GLU A 113 0.96 -3.64 -2.33
N ALA A 114 0.76 -4.51 -3.32
CA ALA A 114 1.58 -4.56 -4.53
C ALA A 114 1.57 -3.21 -5.27
N LEU A 115 0.39 -2.57 -5.39
CA LEU A 115 0.29 -1.26 -6.02
C LEU A 115 1.00 -0.17 -5.22
N LEU A 116 0.91 -0.18 -3.89
CA LEU A 116 1.62 0.80 -3.06
C LEU A 116 3.14 0.67 -3.21
N LYS A 117 3.65 -0.56 -3.35
CA LYS A 117 5.07 -0.80 -3.65
C LYS A 117 5.45 -0.36 -5.06
N ALA A 118 4.63 -0.67 -6.07
CA ALA A 118 4.83 -0.18 -7.43
C ALA A 118 4.84 1.36 -7.49
N ALA A 119 3.92 2.01 -6.77
CA ALA A 119 3.83 3.46 -6.69
C ALA A 119 5.10 4.09 -6.07
N ALA A 120 5.77 3.39 -5.14
CA ALA A 120 7.08 3.82 -4.62
C ALA A 120 8.11 3.93 -5.73
N VAL A 121 8.22 2.88 -6.57
CA VAL A 121 9.15 2.87 -7.72
C VAL A 121 8.78 3.96 -8.71
N TRP A 122 7.50 4.13 -9.06
CA TRP A 122 7.07 5.18 -9.98
C TRP A 122 7.34 6.59 -9.46
N ALA A 123 7.13 6.82 -8.15
CA ALA A 123 7.35 8.12 -7.54
C ALA A 123 8.84 8.51 -7.43
N LEU A 124 9.72 7.51 -7.30
CA LEU A 124 11.16 7.72 -7.11
C LEU A 124 11.95 7.64 -8.41
N SER A 125 11.48 6.88 -9.40
CA SER A 125 12.19 6.67 -10.66
C SER A 125 11.73 7.65 -11.74
N ARG A 126 12.60 8.60 -12.11
CA ARG A 126 12.40 9.53 -13.24
C ARG A 126 12.72 8.87 -14.59
N GLN A 127 13.61 7.88 -14.61
CA GLN A 127 14.17 7.28 -15.84
C GLN A 127 13.33 6.11 -16.40
N LEU A 128 12.49 5.47 -15.56
CA LEU A 128 11.68 4.30 -15.93
C LEU A 128 10.21 4.65 -16.26
N GLY A 129 9.96 5.83 -16.83
CA GLY A 129 8.59 6.29 -17.11
C GLY A 129 7.81 6.67 -15.85
N GLY A 130 8.54 7.07 -14.79
CA GLY A 130 7.97 7.48 -13.51
C GLY A 130 7.14 8.75 -13.58
N LEU A 131 6.54 9.10 -12.46
CA LEU A 131 5.75 10.31 -12.30
C LEU A 131 6.65 11.55 -12.26
N GLY A 132 6.34 12.58 -13.04
CA GLY A 132 7.04 13.86 -13.02
C GLY A 132 6.97 14.54 -11.64
N GLU A 133 7.86 15.53 -11.40
CA GLU A 133 7.93 16.21 -10.08
C GLU A 133 6.63 16.90 -9.69
N ASP A 134 5.93 17.51 -10.64
CA ASP A 134 4.68 18.24 -10.43
C ASP A 134 3.43 17.35 -10.57
N ASN A 135 3.58 16.02 -10.59
CA ASN A 135 2.47 15.10 -10.78
C ASN A 135 1.68 14.93 -9.47
N GLU A 136 0.36 15.15 -9.52
CA GLU A 136 -0.54 15.03 -8.36
C GLU A 136 -0.52 13.64 -7.73
N VAL A 137 -0.36 12.58 -8.54
CA VAL A 137 -0.28 11.19 -8.07
C VAL A 137 0.98 10.98 -7.24
N ARG A 138 2.13 11.52 -7.70
CA ARG A 138 3.38 11.49 -6.93
C ARG A 138 3.23 12.23 -5.60
N ALA A 139 2.66 13.41 -5.63
CA ALA A 139 2.44 14.21 -4.42
C ALA A 139 1.50 13.49 -3.43
N ALA A 140 0.43 12.86 -3.91
CA ALA A 140 -0.48 12.05 -3.10
C ALA A 140 0.24 10.84 -2.48
N TYR A 141 1.01 10.11 -3.28
CA TYR A 141 1.79 8.98 -2.79
C TYR A 141 2.79 9.39 -1.69
N LEU A 142 3.54 10.47 -1.89
CA LEU A 142 4.52 10.93 -0.90
C LEU A 142 3.86 11.34 0.42
N ARG A 143 2.70 12.00 0.38
CA ARG A 143 1.94 12.30 1.60
C ARG A 143 1.50 11.01 2.33
N MET A 144 0.93 10.05 1.59
CA MET A 144 0.55 8.75 2.16
C MET A 144 1.75 8.00 2.75
N ARG A 145 2.89 8.02 2.07
CA ARG A 145 4.13 7.37 2.56
C ARG A 145 4.55 7.90 3.93
N VAL A 146 4.41 9.20 4.17
CA VAL A 146 4.69 9.80 5.48
C VAL A 146 3.76 9.26 6.56
N GLU A 147 2.47 9.14 6.26
CA GLU A 147 1.50 8.60 7.24
C GLU A 147 1.72 7.10 7.49
N MET A 148 1.97 6.31 6.44
CA MET A 148 2.33 4.89 6.59
C MET A 148 3.57 4.72 7.45
N PHE A 149 4.59 5.57 7.26
CA PHE A 149 5.81 5.53 8.05
C PHE A 149 5.55 5.77 9.54
N LYS A 150 4.70 6.75 9.89
CA LYS A 150 4.32 7.02 11.29
C LYS A 150 3.64 5.83 11.93
N VAL A 151 2.65 5.24 11.23
CA VAL A 151 1.95 4.03 11.69
C VAL A 151 2.92 2.87 11.90
N ASP A 152 3.87 2.68 11.00
CA ASP A 152 4.89 1.65 11.12
C ASP A 152 5.82 1.88 12.33
N VAL A 153 6.23 3.13 12.59
CA VAL A 153 7.03 3.47 13.76
C VAL A 153 6.27 3.19 15.06
N GLU A 154 4.99 3.57 15.14
CA GLU A 154 4.15 3.29 16.32
C GLU A 154 4.07 1.79 16.60
N ARG A 155 3.79 0.96 15.59
CA ARG A 155 3.70 -0.49 15.72
C ARG A 155 5.01 -1.15 16.12
N ILE A 156 6.12 -0.71 15.53
CA ILE A 156 7.44 -1.21 15.92
C ILE A 156 7.77 -0.78 17.35
N THR A 157 7.39 0.43 17.75
CA THR A 157 7.53 0.89 19.13
C THR A 157 6.81 -0.03 20.11
N GLU A 158 5.57 -0.44 19.80
CA GLU A 158 4.80 -1.39 20.62
C GLU A 158 5.43 -2.78 20.70
N SER A 159 6.26 -3.16 19.74
CA SER A 159 6.92 -4.46 19.67
C SER A 159 8.30 -4.51 20.35
N VAL A 160 8.87 -3.36 20.73
CA VAL A 160 10.17 -3.23 21.41
C VAL A 160 9.92 -3.08 22.91
N PRO A 161 10.73 -3.73 23.80
CA PRO A 161 10.60 -3.57 25.24
C PRO A 161 10.61 -2.10 25.69
N ALA A 162 9.74 -1.73 26.61
CA ALA A 162 9.53 -0.33 27.00
C ALA A 162 10.79 0.33 27.59
N ASP A 163 11.57 -0.41 28.37
CA ASP A 163 12.84 0.03 28.95
C ASP A 163 13.91 0.32 27.86
N VAL A 164 13.88 -0.45 26.77
CA VAL A 164 14.73 -0.22 25.61
C VAL A 164 14.32 1.05 24.86
N VAL A 165 13.01 1.25 24.66
CA VAL A 165 12.48 2.47 24.01
C VAL A 165 12.80 3.71 24.86
N GLU A 166 12.65 3.62 26.20
CA GLU A 166 12.98 4.73 27.10
C GLU A 166 14.45 5.14 26.99
N ARG A 167 15.34 4.17 26.94
CA ARG A 167 16.79 4.42 26.85
C ARG A 167 17.26 4.81 25.45
N PHE A 168 16.59 4.29 24.42
CA PHE A 168 16.93 4.49 23.00
C PHE A 168 15.69 4.89 22.19
N PRO A 169 15.16 6.11 22.36
CA PRO A 169 13.88 6.52 21.79
C PRO A 169 13.86 6.60 20.25
N ASP A 170 15.00 6.63 19.60
CA ASP A 170 15.17 6.63 18.15
C ASP A 170 15.25 5.22 17.53
N LEU A 171 15.37 4.16 18.35
CA LEU A 171 15.51 2.78 17.87
C LEU A 171 14.31 2.32 17.04
N PRO A 172 13.03 2.54 17.43
CA PRO A 172 11.88 2.15 16.61
C PRO A 172 11.91 2.78 15.23
N THR A 173 12.27 4.06 15.12
CA THR A 173 12.43 4.74 13.84
C THR A 173 13.51 4.11 12.97
N LYS A 174 14.66 3.78 13.55
CA LYS A 174 15.76 3.11 12.84
C LYS A 174 15.37 1.72 12.34
N LEU A 175 14.69 0.93 13.17
CA LEU A 175 14.16 -0.39 12.78
C LEU A 175 13.12 -0.27 11.65
N THR A 176 12.26 0.74 11.71
CA THR A 176 11.28 1.02 10.64
C THR A 176 11.99 1.33 9.32
N VAL A 177 12.98 2.22 9.33
CA VAL A 177 13.76 2.56 8.12
C VAL A 177 14.44 1.33 7.53
N LEU A 178 15.10 0.51 8.36
CA LEU A 178 15.77 -0.72 7.92
C LEU A 178 14.76 -1.72 7.35
N SER A 179 13.62 -1.94 8.02
CA SER A 179 12.59 -2.87 7.53
C SER A 179 12.01 -2.44 6.19
N LEU A 180 11.76 -1.13 6.01
CA LEU A 180 11.27 -0.59 4.75
C LEU A 180 12.31 -0.68 3.63
N ALA A 181 13.58 -0.40 3.93
CA ALA A 181 14.66 -0.53 2.95
C ALA A 181 14.81 -1.98 2.46
N LEU A 182 14.68 -2.96 3.35
CA LEU A 182 14.71 -4.38 3.00
C LEU A 182 13.50 -4.76 2.14
N THR A 183 12.27 -4.41 2.55
CA THR A 183 11.07 -4.76 1.79
C THR A 183 11.01 -4.07 0.43
N ASP A 184 11.39 -2.79 0.34
CA ASP A 184 11.44 -2.05 -0.92
C ASP A 184 12.54 -2.59 -1.85
N GLY A 185 13.72 -2.96 -1.30
CA GLY A 185 14.80 -3.59 -2.04
C GLY A 185 14.41 -4.94 -2.63
N PHE A 186 13.78 -5.80 -1.85
CA PHE A 186 13.26 -7.08 -2.35
C PHE A 186 12.17 -6.92 -3.39
N TYR A 187 11.28 -5.92 -3.26
CA TYR A 187 10.30 -5.61 -4.30
C TYR A 187 10.97 -5.26 -5.63
N VAL A 188 12.03 -4.46 -5.61
CA VAL A 188 12.79 -4.12 -6.82
C VAL A 188 13.41 -5.37 -7.43
N HIS A 189 14.00 -6.26 -6.63
CA HIS A 189 14.55 -7.53 -7.12
C HIS A 189 13.50 -8.46 -7.72
N ALA A 190 12.35 -8.60 -7.06
CA ALA A 190 11.24 -9.44 -7.53
C ALA A 190 10.67 -8.97 -8.88
N ASN A 191 10.75 -7.68 -9.18
CA ASN A 191 10.21 -7.06 -10.39
C ASN A 191 11.31 -6.62 -11.38
N SER A 192 12.57 -7.05 -11.18
CA SER A 192 13.65 -6.79 -12.11
C SER A 192 13.76 -7.91 -13.15
N ASP A 193 14.29 -7.60 -14.35
CA ASP A 193 14.56 -8.60 -15.39
C ASP A 193 15.70 -9.57 -15.02
N VAL A 194 16.29 -9.43 -13.83
CA VAL A 194 17.30 -10.34 -13.32
C VAL A 194 16.59 -11.51 -12.65
N HIS A 195 16.50 -12.63 -13.38
CA HIS A 195 15.93 -13.88 -12.88
C HIS A 195 16.88 -14.51 -11.84
N LEU A 196 16.75 -14.06 -10.58
CA LEU A 196 17.34 -14.77 -9.45
C LEU A 196 16.26 -15.67 -8.86
N GLU A 197 16.55 -16.95 -8.74
CA GLU A 197 15.72 -17.87 -7.96
C GLU A 197 15.93 -17.56 -6.47
N LEU A 198 15.11 -16.63 -5.93
CA LEU A 198 15.19 -16.20 -4.54
C LEU A 198 14.10 -16.92 -3.72
N ASP A 199 14.50 -17.55 -2.62
CA ASP A 199 13.57 -17.97 -1.58
C ASP A 199 13.24 -16.76 -0.69
N PHE A 200 12.19 -16.02 -1.06
CA PHE A 200 11.76 -14.82 -0.31
C PHE A 200 11.37 -15.13 1.13
N ALA A 201 10.92 -16.37 1.44
CA ALA A 201 10.60 -16.77 2.81
C ALA A 201 11.88 -16.91 3.66
N GLU A 202 12.95 -17.48 3.10
CA GLU A 202 14.25 -17.57 3.76
C GLU A 202 14.81 -16.16 4.02
N TYR A 203 14.80 -15.28 3.01
CA TYR A 203 15.29 -13.90 3.18
C TYR A 203 14.46 -13.10 4.19
N ALA A 204 13.16 -13.30 4.23
CA ALA A 204 12.29 -12.68 5.23
C ALA A 204 12.66 -13.12 6.66
N ASP A 205 12.92 -14.43 6.87
CA ASP A 205 13.38 -14.95 8.17
C ASP A 205 14.76 -14.43 8.55
N MET A 206 15.72 -14.39 7.60
CA MET A 206 17.05 -13.81 7.81
C MET A 206 16.97 -12.34 8.23
N ALA A 207 16.17 -11.54 7.53
CA ALA A 207 15.96 -10.12 7.82
C ALA A 207 15.33 -9.94 9.21
N ALA A 208 14.31 -10.76 9.55
CA ALA A 208 13.66 -10.73 10.85
C ALA A 208 14.65 -11.03 11.98
N ARG A 209 15.44 -12.11 11.86
CA ARG A 209 16.46 -12.46 12.86
C ARG A 209 17.52 -11.37 13.02
N ALA A 210 17.92 -10.73 11.94
CA ALA A 210 18.90 -9.64 12.01
C ALA A 210 18.35 -8.43 12.79
N LEU A 211 17.10 -8.02 12.53
CA LEU A 211 16.50 -6.88 13.23
C LEU A 211 16.10 -7.21 14.68
N GLU A 212 15.63 -8.44 14.96
CA GLU A 212 15.37 -8.92 16.32
C GLU A 212 16.69 -8.98 17.12
N GLY A 213 17.77 -9.44 16.50
CA GLY A 213 19.12 -9.43 17.11
C GLY A 213 19.63 -8.03 17.45
N LEU A 214 19.27 -7.00 16.67
CA LEU A 214 19.53 -5.61 17.05
C LEU A 214 18.72 -5.20 18.28
N VAL A 215 17.45 -5.55 18.38
CA VAL A 215 16.63 -5.27 19.57
C VAL A 215 17.25 -5.92 20.81
N ASP A 216 17.68 -7.19 20.71
CA ASP A 216 18.33 -7.91 21.80
C ASP A 216 19.65 -7.26 22.22
N ASP A 217 20.45 -6.74 21.26
CA ASP A 217 21.70 -6.03 21.56
C ASP A 217 21.41 -4.73 22.33
N TYR A 218 20.41 -3.95 21.88
CA TYR A 218 20.01 -2.75 22.59
C TYR A 218 19.41 -3.05 23.97
N ALA A 219 18.68 -4.18 24.13
CA ALA A 219 18.17 -4.61 25.45
C ALA A 219 19.33 -4.94 26.43
N ARG A 220 20.37 -5.63 25.96
CA ARG A 220 21.56 -5.87 26.78
C ARG A 220 22.24 -4.56 27.20
N ARG A 221 22.32 -3.57 26.32
CA ARG A 221 22.90 -2.24 26.64
C ARG A 221 21.98 -1.41 27.57
N ALA A 222 20.68 -1.64 27.56
CA ALA A 222 19.75 -0.97 28.48
C ALA A 222 19.90 -1.53 29.91
N ALA A 223 20.19 -2.83 30.06
CA ALA A 223 20.33 -3.52 31.34
C ALA A 223 21.69 -3.29 32.05
N GLY A 224 22.69 -2.79 31.34
CA GLY A 224 24.04 -2.51 31.88
C GLY A 224 24.31 -1.05 32.08
#